data_8ef0c1f82792ed688318073cebc74afb
#
_entry.id   8ef0c1f82792ed688318073cebc74afb
#
_cell.length_a   1.000
_cell.length_b   1.000
_cell.length_c   1.000
_cell.angle_alpha   90.00
_cell.angle_beta   90.00
_cell.angle_gamma   90.00
#
_symmetry.space_group_name_H-M   'P 1'
#
loop_
_entity.id
_entity.type
_entity.pdbx_description
1 polymer ?
#
loop_
_entity_poly.entity_id
_entity_poly.type
_entity_poly.pdbx_seq_one_letter_code
_entity_poly.pdbx_strand_id
1 'polypeptide(L)'
;EPNMNMALPANYRLGPGDAVFIDIYGASQKSYDTTVAPDGNVTIEGFGPIQVSGLTVKQANDRIRAKLGKRYSNSKIRLSVGQTHTILVNVVGEVKAPGTYTLSAFTTVFNALYMAGGITDLGTLRNIKVYRQGRLISTVDIYDFLKRGKLTGNVRLADNDVIAVDAYEVLVNISGKVKRPMYYEMKRNENLGALINYAGGFAGDAYTKSVRVRRKTGRQYSIYNVSEFDMNRFKLADEDSVSVDSVIPRYENMVEIKGAVFRPGMYEVGGQINTVRDLVEAAEGLTEVAFGPHAVMHRMKADRTLEVISVDVEGILLGKVADIPL
;
A
#
# COMPACT_ATOMS: atom_id res chain seq x y z
N GLU A 1 -1.16 26.32 5.81
CA GLU A 1 -1.49 26.78 7.17
C GLU A 1 -2.09 25.60 7.93
N PRO A 2 -1.60 25.27 9.15
CA PRO A 2 -2.21 24.21 9.94
C PRO A 2 -3.64 24.64 10.28
N ASN A 3 -4.62 23.77 10.00
CA ASN A 3 -6.04 23.99 10.29
C ASN A 3 -6.22 24.29 11.79
N MET A 4 -6.43 25.55 12.14
CA MET A 4 -6.70 26.00 13.50
C MET A 4 -8.08 25.57 14.05
N ASN A 5 -8.87 24.83 13.27
CA ASN A 5 -10.22 24.38 13.62
C ASN A 5 -10.34 22.88 13.95
N MET A 6 -9.24 22.20 14.28
CA MET A 6 -9.35 20.82 14.73
C MET A 6 -9.80 20.75 16.17
N ALA A 7 -10.80 19.90 16.45
CA ALA A 7 -11.21 19.59 17.80
C ALA A 7 -10.03 19.03 18.60
N LEU A 8 -9.83 19.55 19.81
CA LEU A 8 -8.80 19.08 20.74
C LEU A 8 -9.01 17.59 21.05
N PRO A 9 -7.98 16.74 20.88
CA PRO A 9 -8.07 15.35 21.35
C PRO A 9 -8.33 15.29 22.86
N ALA A 10 -9.16 14.35 23.29
CA ALA A 10 -9.50 14.19 24.71
C ALA A 10 -8.30 13.95 25.65
N ASN A 11 -7.19 13.44 25.08
CA ASN A 11 -5.95 13.17 25.79
C ASN A 11 -4.92 14.31 25.69
N TYR A 12 -5.29 15.46 25.10
CA TYR A 12 -4.41 16.61 25.05
C TYR A 12 -4.09 17.10 26.47
N ARG A 13 -2.82 17.36 26.75
CA ARG A 13 -2.36 17.91 28.01
C ARG A 13 -1.91 19.35 27.80
N LEU A 14 -2.41 20.24 28.66
CA LEU A 14 -2.04 21.64 28.68
C LEU A 14 -0.54 21.80 28.94
N GLY A 15 0.06 22.78 28.30
CA GLY A 15 1.45 23.14 28.49
C GLY A 15 1.67 24.66 28.43
N PRO A 16 2.86 25.12 28.85
CA PRO A 16 3.23 26.53 28.77
C PRO A 16 3.01 27.09 27.36
N GLY A 17 2.37 28.25 27.26
CA GLY A 17 2.03 28.89 26.00
C GLY A 17 0.62 28.60 25.49
N ASP A 18 -0.12 27.66 26.07
CA ASP A 18 -1.52 27.43 25.72
C ASP A 18 -2.40 28.59 26.18
N ALA A 19 -3.22 29.13 25.25
CA ALA A 19 -4.24 30.11 25.60
C ALA A 19 -5.46 29.41 26.19
N VAL A 20 -5.90 29.87 27.34
CA VAL A 20 -6.99 29.28 28.11
C VAL A 20 -8.06 30.33 28.37
N PHE A 21 -9.29 30.00 28.02
CA PHE A 21 -10.48 30.79 28.32
C PHE A 21 -11.27 30.13 29.45
N ILE A 22 -11.65 30.93 30.44
CA ILE A 22 -12.46 30.46 31.55
C ILE A 22 -13.71 31.30 31.56
N ASP A 23 -14.84 30.70 31.20
CA ASP A 23 -16.15 31.34 31.15
C ASP A 23 -16.99 30.95 32.34
N ILE A 24 -17.52 31.97 33.00
CA ILE A 24 -18.45 31.83 34.11
C ILE A 24 -19.78 32.39 33.64
N TYR A 25 -20.81 31.59 33.72
CA TYR A 25 -22.16 31.97 33.27
C TYR A 25 -23.26 31.41 34.19
N GLY A 26 -24.36 32.12 34.24
CA GLY A 26 -25.52 31.82 35.15
C GLY A 26 -25.81 33.01 36.03
N ALA A 27 -25.76 32.83 37.37
CA ALA A 27 -25.97 33.93 38.30
C ALA A 27 -24.91 35.04 38.23
N SER A 28 -23.69 34.69 37.78
CA SER A 28 -22.60 35.64 37.50
C SER A 28 -22.14 35.44 36.07
N GLN A 29 -21.71 36.52 35.42
CA GLN A 29 -21.12 36.52 34.10
C GLN A 29 -19.74 37.14 34.16
N LYS A 30 -18.71 36.32 33.88
CA LYS A 30 -17.30 36.76 33.79
C LYS A 30 -16.52 35.85 32.91
N SER A 31 -15.62 36.39 32.12
CA SER A 31 -14.68 35.62 31.31
C SER A 31 -13.25 36.04 31.65
N TYR A 32 -12.36 35.07 31.76
CA TYR A 32 -10.94 35.26 31.90
C TYR A 32 -10.22 34.71 30.66
N ASP A 33 -9.37 35.53 30.09
CA ASP A 33 -8.47 35.15 29.03
C ASP A 33 -7.06 35.13 29.60
N THR A 34 -6.42 33.98 29.58
CA THR A 34 -5.09 33.80 30.17
C THR A 34 -4.28 32.78 29.38
N THR A 35 -2.98 32.81 29.59
CA THR A 35 -2.04 31.87 28.97
C THR A 35 -1.36 31.06 30.06
N VAL A 36 -1.11 29.78 29.80
CA VAL A 36 -0.32 28.94 30.71
C VAL A 36 1.12 29.50 30.74
N ALA A 37 1.55 29.95 31.91
CA ALA A 37 2.87 30.51 32.11
C ALA A 37 3.96 29.42 32.05
N PRO A 38 5.25 29.79 31.91
CA PRO A 38 6.36 28.82 31.88
C PRO A 38 6.47 27.93 33.12
N ASP A 39 5.97 28.38 34.25
CA ASP A 39 5.89 27.60 35.51
C ASP A 39 4.73 26.57 35.51
N GLY A 40 3.92 26.55 34.46
CA GLY A 40 2.78 25.63 34.33
C GLY A 40 1.49 26.11 34.94
N ASN A 41 1.43 27.35 35.42
CA ASN A 41 0.25 27.93 36.07
C ASN A 41 -0.55 28.84 35.15
N VAL A 42 -1.84 28.94 35.36
CA VAL A 42 -2.68 30.04 34.89
C VAL A 42 -2.95 30.96 36.09
N THR A 43 -2.82 32.26 35.89
CA THR A 43 -3.11 33.24 36.95
C THR A 43 -4.46 33.83 36.68
N ILE A 44 -5.36 33.71 37.68
CA ILE A 44 -6.73 34.23 37.63
C ILE A 44 -6.85 35.31 38.65
N GLU A 45 -7.32 36.49 38.23
CA GLU A 45 -7.53 37.65 39.07
C GLU A 45 -8.41 37.31 40.29
N GLY A 46 -7.92 37.54 41.51
CA GLY A 46 -8.62 37.25 42.75
C GLY A 46 -8.52 35.81 43.25
N PHE A 47 -7.82 34.91 42.51
CA PHE A 47 -7.61 33.50 42.88
C PHE A 47 -6.14 33.07 42.89
N GLY A 48 -5.27 33.89 42.26
CA GLY A 48 -3.86 33.60 42.14
C GLY A 48 -3.54 32.52 41.13
N PRO A 49 -2.31 31.96 41.19
CA PRO A 49 -1.84 30.94 40.27
C PRO A 49 -2.50 29.58 40.52
N ILE A 50 -2.92 28.89 39.46
CA ILE A 50 -3.48 27.54 39.49
C ILE A 50 -2.70 26.69 38.52
N GLN A 51 -2.10 25.61 39.00
CA GLN A 51 -1.33 24.67 38.19
C GLN A 51 -2.25 23.87 37.25
N VAL A 52 -2.01 23.95 35.94
CA VAL A 52 -2.79 23.26 34.89
C VAL A 52 -1.92 22.50 33.89
N SER A 53 -0.61 22.79 33.81
CA SER A 53 0.30 22.09 32.93
C SER A 53 0.37 20.59 33.24
N GLY A 54 0.38 19.75 32.20
CA GLY A 54 0.33 18.30 32.31
C GLY A 54 -1.06 17.70 32.55
N LEU A 55 -2.08 18.53 32.80
CA LEU A 55 -3.47 18.09 32.95
C LEU A 55 -4.17 18.03 31.58
N THR A 56 -5.10 17.08 31.43
CA THR A 56 -6.05 17.13 30.32
C THR A 56 -7.00 18.32 30.48
N VAL A 57 -7.66 18.75 29.42
CA VAL A 57 -8.66 19.83 29.49
C VAL A 57 -9.73 19.53 30.52
N LYS A 58 -10.19 18.27 30.60
CA LYS A 58 -11.16 17.83 31.62
C LYS A 58 -10.63 17.99 33.04
N GLN A 59 -9.40 17.49 33.29
CA GLN A 59 -8.79 17.59 34.62
C GLN A 59 -8.53 19.05 35.02
N ALA A 60 -8.07 19.88 34.07
CA ALA A 60 -7.89 21.31 34.31
C ALA A 60 -9.23 22.03 34.62
N ASN A 61 -10.28 21.69 33.88
CA ASN A 61 -11.61 22.22 34.09
C ASN A 61 -12.14 21.86 35.51
N ASP A 62 -11.94 20.62 35.93
CA ASP A 62 -12.35 20.18 37.30
C ASP A 62 -11.56 20.92 38.38
N ARG A 63 -10.25 21.15 38.19
CA ARG A 63 -9.40 21.91 39.09
C ARG A 63 -9.83 23.38 39.19
N ILE A 64 -10.12 24.03 38.06
CA ILE A 64 -10.62 25.41 38.02
C ILE A 64 -11.98 25.52 38.69
N ARG A 65 -12.91 24.58 38.45
CA ARG A 65 -14.21 24.53 39.11
C ARG A 65 -14.07 24.40 40.63
N ALA A 66 -13.19 23.54 41.09
CA ALA A 66 -12.94 23.37 42.54
C ALA A 66 -12.42 24.66 43.20
N LYS A 67 -11.54 25.40 42.47
CA LYS A 67 -10.95 26.64 42.99
C LYS A 67 -11.90 27.83 42.97
N LEU A 68 -12.62 28.01 41.84
CA LEU A 68 -13.51 29.17 41.62
C LEU A 68 -14.95 28.95 42.14
N GLY A 69 -15.38 27.69 42.29
CA GLY A 69 -16.72 27.33 42.65
C GLY A 69 -17.18 27.85 43.99
N LYS A 70 -16.26 28.05 44.93
CA LYS A 70 -16.58 28.66 46.25
C LYS A 70 -17.11 30.08 46.12
N ARG A 71 -16.56 30.86 45.19
CA ARG A 71 -16.99 32.25 44.95
C ARG A 71 -18.16 32.36 43.97
N TYR A 72 -18.28 31.40 43.06
CA TYR A 72 -19.29 31.37 42.00
C TYR A 72 -20.24 30.17 42.15
N SER A 73 -20.74 29.92 43.36
CA SER A 73 -21.50 28.72 43.75
C SER A 73 -22.75 28.45 42.89
N ASN A 74 -23.41 29.51 42.43
CA ASN A 74 -24.63 29.43 41.60
C ASN A 74 -24.35 29.66 40.10
N SER A 75 -23.13 29.51 39.65
CA SER A 75 -22.73 29.72 38.26
C SER A 75 -22.05 28.48 37.70
N LYS A 76 -22.13 28.30 36.40
CA LYS A 76 -21.39 27.26 35.67
C LYS A 76 -20.03 27.83 35.24
N ILE A 77 -19.01 27.03 35.41
CA ILE A 77 -17.63 27.39 35.08
C ILE A 77 -17.14 26.42 34.00
N ARG A 78 -16.67 26.96 32.89
CA ARG A 78 -16.12 26.17 31.76
C ARG A 78 -14.76 26.69 31.38
N LEU A 79 -13.79 25.79 31.32
CA LEU A 79 -12.49 26.03 30.76
C LEU A 79 -12.46 25.51 29.30
N SER A 80 -12.01 26.34 28.40
CA SER A 80 -11.74 25.98 27.01
C SER A 80 -10.34 26.43 26.61
N VAL A 81 -9.78 25.77 25.61
CA VAL A 81 -8.46 26.11 25.06
C VAL A 81 -8.66 26.81 23.74
N GLY A 82 -8.05 27.96 23.59
CA GLY A 82 -8.07 28.72 22.35
C GLY A 82 -6.94 28.30 21.43
N GLN A 83 -5.81 28.99 21.55
CA GLN A 83 -4.63 28.68 20.76
C GLN A 83 -3.70 27.76 21.56
N THR A 84 -3.24 26.69 20.92
CA THR A 84 -2.27 25.77 21.52
C THR A 84 -0.85 26.28 21.36
N HIS A 85 0.03 25.88 22.28
CA HIS A 85 1.46 26.18 22.17
C HIS A 85 2.09 25.54 20.92
N THR A 86 3.19 26.08 20.51
CA THR A 86 4.02 25.52 19.44
C THR A 86 5.17 24.71 20.03
N ILE A 87 5.66 23.77 19.25
CA ILE A 87 6.85 22.96 19.56
C ILE A 87 7.88 23.14 18.47
N LEU A 88 9.14 23.01 18.82
CA LEU A 88 10.27 22.93 17.90
C LEU A 88 10.55 21.47 17.59
N VAL A 89 10.62 21.11 16.32
CA VAL A 89 10.93 19.75 15.86
C VAL A 89 12.05 19.81 14.85
N ASN A 90 13.05 18.96 15.03
CA ASN A 90 14.16 18.84 14.09
C ASN A 90 13.91 17.69 13.12
N VAL A 91 13.94 17.96 11.83
CA VAL A 91 13.82 16.95 10.77
C VAL A 91 15.15 16.88 10.03
N VAL A 92 15.79 15.71 10.06
CA VAL A 92 17.14 15.52 9.53
C VAL A 92 17.23 14.32 8.61
N GLY A 93 18.26 14.30 7.76
CA GLY A 93 18.56 13.21 6.85
C GLY A 93 17.87 13.38 5.48
N GLU A 94 17.40 12.29 4.90
CA GLU A 94 16.89 12.19 3.54
C GLU A 94 15.47 12.73 3.39
N VAL A 95 15.29 14.01 3.68
CA VAL A 95 14.06 14.79 3.44
C VAL A 95 14.35 15.96 2.51
N LYS A 96 13.35 16.47 1.81
CA LYS A 96 13.54 17.55 0.83
C LYS A 96 14.00 18.86 1.44
N ALA A 97 13.56 19.19 2.63
CA ALA A 97 13.96 20.38 3.37
C ALA A 97 14.28 20.02 4.83
N PRO A 98 15.52 19.54 5.12
CA PRO A 98 15.93 19.29 6.48
C PRO A 98 16.07 20.60 7.25
N GLY A 99 15.71 20.59 8.55
CA GLY A 99 15.78 21.79 9.39
C GLY A 99 14.96 21.68 10.66
N THR A 100 14.89 22.80 11.36
CA THR A 100 14.06 22.95 12.56
C THR A 100 12.76 23.66 12.21
N TYR A 101 11.65 23.06 12.63
CA TYR A 101 10.31 23.52 12.34
C TYR A 101 9.58 23.92 13.61
N THR A 102 8.94 25.08 13.59
CA THR A 102 7.99 25.48 14.63
C THR A 102 6.60 24.99 14.22
N LEU A 103 6.06 24.05 14.96
CA LEU A 103 4.85 23.32 14.65
C LEU A 103 3.86 23.38 15.82
N SER A 104 2.58 23.12 15.54
CA SER A 104 1.56 23.00 16.58
C SER A 104 1.85 21.80 17.51
N ALA A 105 1.49 21.91 18.77
CA ALA A 105 1.56 20.83 19.75
C ALA A 105 0.78 19.56 19.39
N PHE A 106 -0.06 19.60 18.34
CA PHE A 106 -0.79 18.43 17.81
C PHE A 106 -0.05 17.70 16.72
N THR A 107 1.04 18.23 16.25
CA THR A 107 1.76 17.71 15.09
C THR A 107 2.25 16.30 15.35
N THR A 108 2.00 15.44 14.37
CA THR A 108 2.51 14.07 14.33
C THR A 108 3.72 13.99 13.41
N VAL A 109 4.39 12.83 13.40
CA VAL A 109 5.53 12.57 12.51
C VAL A 109 5.19 12.82 11.05
N PHE A 110 4.04 12.36 10.57
CA PHE A 110 3.59 12.58 9.19
C PHE A 110 3.42 14.06 8.86
N ASN A 111 2.83 14.83 9.77
CA ASN A 111 2.67 16.26 9.55
C ASN A 111 4.01 16.96 9.42
N ALA A 112 4.99 16.63 10.27
CA ALA A 112 6.32 17.20 10.23
C ALA A 112 7.07 16.82 8.94
N LEU A 113 6.98 15.55 8.51
CA LEU A 113 7.55 15.11 7.24
C LEU A 113 6.93 15.82 6.04
N TYR A 114 5.60 16.04 6.08
CA TYR A 114 4.92 16.81 5.04
C TYR A 114 5.41 18.25 4.99
N MET A 115 5.60 18.91 6.14
CA MET A 115 6.15 20.26 6.23
C MET A 115 7.60 20.33 5.71
N ALA A 116 8.39 19.28 5.90
CA ALA A 116 9.74 19.13 5.35
C ALA A 116 9.75 18.79 3.83
N GLY A 117 8.61 18.85 3.17
CA GLY A 117 8.47 18.58 1.74
C GLY A 117 8.46 17.10 1.35
N GLY A 118 8.42 16.20 2.33
CA GLY A 118 8.46 14.75 2.15
C GLY A 118 9.88 14.18 2.12
N ILE A 119 9.95 12.88 1.93
CA ILE A 119 11.19 12.09 1.89
C ILE A 119 11.78 12.14 0.48
N THR A 120 13.11 12.15 0.35
CA THR A 120 13.81 12.08 -0.93
C THR A 120 13.74 10.66 -1.52
N ASP A 121 14.14 10.52 -2.79
CA ASP A 121 14.20 9.21 -3.45
C ASP A 121 15.22 8.24 -2.83
N LEU A 122 16.15 8.75 -2.03
CA LEU A 122 17.14 7.96 -1.28
C LEU A 122 16.67 7.62 0.14
N GLY A 123 15.65 8.30 0.63
CA GLY A 123 15.20 8.15 2.01
C GLY A 123 14.36 6.90 2.24
N THR A 124 14.54 6.30 3.42
CA THR A 124 13.71 5.17 3.85
C THR A 124 12.26 5.59 4.10
N LEU A 125 11.32 4.81 3.60
CA LEU A 125 9.90 4.92 3.93
C LEU A 125 9.49 3.97 5.07
N ARG A 126 10.39 3.09 5.49
CA ARG A 126 10.05 1.97 6.37
C ARG A 126 10.78 1.96 7.71
N ASN A 127 11.76 2.87 7.89
CA ASN A 127 12.57 2.94 9.10
C ASN A 127 12.81 4.40 9.51
N ILE A 128 11.75 5.19 9.57
CA ILE A 128 11.82 6.58 10.00
C ILE A 128 11.85 6.60 11.52
N LYS A 129 12.91 7.13 12.11
CA LYS A 129 13.17 7.12 13.55
C LYS A 129 12.77 8.43 14.18
N VAL A 130 12.17 8.34 15.35
CA VAL A 130 11.83 9.51 16.18
C VAL A 130 12.57 9.39 17.52
N TYR A 131 13.38 10.41 17.82
CA TYR A 131 14.15 10.49 19.05
C TYR A 131 13.60 11.61 19.94
N ARG A 132 13.49 11.31 21.22
CA ARG A 132 13.17 12.28 22.28
C ARG A 132 14.23 12.20 23.35
N GLN A 133 14.88 13.34 23.64
CA GLN A 133 16.00 13.40 24.60
C GLN A 133 17.07 12.33 24.36
N GLY A 134 17.42 12.12 23.08
CA GLY A 134 18.42 11.13 22.66
C GLY A 134 17.96 9.66 22.68
N ARG A 135 16.73 9.38 23.08
CA ARG A 135 16.18 8.00 23.10
C ARG A 135 15.24 7.78 21.93
N LEU A 136 15.37 6.63 21.28
CA LEU A 136 14.43 6.20 20.24
C LEU A 136 13.06 5.92 20.88
N ILE A 137 12.04 6.70 20.50
CA ILE A 137 10.67 6.56 21.03
C ILE A 137 9.72 5.91 20.04
N SER A 138 9.99 6.00 18.73
CA SER A 138 9.15 5.42 17.71
C SER A 138 9.93 5.18 16.43
N THR A 139 9.46 4.17 15.66
CA THR A 139 9.87 3.91 14.28
C THR A 139 8.62 3.87 13.43
N VAL A 140 8.59 4.67 12.35
CA VAL A 140 7.47 4.75 11.43
C VAL A 140 7.75 3.93 10.19
N ASP A 141 6.80 3.08 9.81
CA ASP A 141 6.78 2.34 8.56
C ASP A 141 5.57 2.79 7.73
N ILE A 142 5.84 3.55 6.65
CA ILE A 142 4.79 4.11 5.78
C ILE A 142 4.07 3.00 5.00
N TYR A 143 4.71 1.84 4.75
CA TYR A 143 4.07 0.72 4.06
C TYR A 143 2.87 0.16 4.82
N ASP A 144 2.88 0.20 6.15
CA ASP A 144 1.72 -0.18 6.95
C ASP A 144 0.52 0.73 6.68
N PHE A 145 0.77 2.02 6.47
CA PHE A 145 -0.27 2.97 6.08
C PHE A 145 -0.78 2.70 4.67
N LEU A 146 0.12 2.59 3.69
CA LEU A 146 -0.24 2.36 2.30
C LEU A 146 -0.99 1.04 2.09
N LYS A 147 -0.69 0.03 2.89
CA LYS A 147 -1.25 -1.31 2.76
C LYS A 147 -2.51 -1.54 3.59
N ARG A 148 -2.58 -0.97 4.78
CA ARG A 148 -3.61 -1.26 5.79
C ARG A 148 -4.34 -0.03 6.30
N GLY A 149 -3.96 1.17 5.86
CA GLY A 149 -4.46 2.43 6.40
C GLY A 149 -4.02 2.70 7.85
N LYS A 150 -3.04 1.93 8.37
CA LYS A 150 -2.61 2.00 9.76
C LYS A 150 -1.34 2.84 9.88
N LEU A 151 -1.43 3.94 10.60
CA LEU A 151 -0.32 4.85 10.90
C LEU A 151 0.55 4.32 12.06
N THR A 152 1.18 3.15 11.86
CA THR A 152 2.04 2.55 12.89
C THR A 152 3.26 3.45 13.16
N GLY A 153 3.48 3.78 14.42
CA GLY A 153 4.60 4.62 14.85
C GLY A 153 4.39 6.13 14.66
N ASN A 154 3.27 6.56 14.07
CA ASN A 154 2.97 7.98 13.90
C ASN A 154 2.56 8.62 15.24
N VAL A 155 3.54 8.85 16.08
CA VAL A 155 3.35 9.46 17.40
C VAL A 155 3.17 10.97 17.29
N ARG A 156 2.52 11.54 18.31
CA ARG A 156 2.53 12.99 18.51
C ARG A 156 3.91 13.43 18.96
N LEU A 157 4.39 14.49 18.34
CA LEU A 157 5.69 15.06 18.64
C LEU A 157 5.65 15.94 19.90
N ALA A 158 6.78 16.07 20.54
CA ALA A 158 7.03 16.98 21.64
C ALA A 158 8.16 17.96 21.29
N ASP A 159 8.32 18.97 22.13
CA ASP A 159 9.36 19.96 21.93
C ASP A 159 10.77 19.32 21.91
N ASN A 160 11.58 19.75 20.95
CA ASN A 160 12.93 19.23 20.65
C ASN A 160 12.99 17.76 20.21
N ASP A 161 11.91 17.15 19.78
CA ASP A 161 11.96 15.84 19.11
C ASP A 161 12.79 15.94 17.82
N VAL A 162 13.44 14.83 17.48
CA VAL A 162 14.23 14.69 16.25
C VAL A 162 13.63 13.58 15.41
N ILE A 163 13.25 13.89 14.18
CA ILE A 163 12.87 12.91 13.17
C ILE A 163 14.07 12.69 12.26
N ALA A 164 14.58 11.46 12.24
CA ALA A 164 15.72 11.07 11.42
C ALA A 164 15.27 10.13 10.30
N VAL A 165 15.53 10.51 9.07
CA VAL A 165 15.27 9.71 7.87
C VAL A 165 16.61 9.31 7.28
N ASP A 166 16.99 8.04 7.48
CA ASP A 166 18.19 7.48 6.88
C ASP A 166 17.94 7.11 5.39
N ALA A 167 19.00 6.75 4.67
CA ALA A 167 18.86 6.14 3.35
C ALA A 167 18.21 4.74 3.47
N TYR A 168 17.50 4.30 2.41
CA TYR A 168 16.98 2.94 2.35
C TYR A 168 18.13 1.91 2.34
N GLU A 169 17.89 0.70 2.84
CA GLU A 169 18.89 -0.36 2.85
C GLU A 169 18.74 -1.35 1.71
N VAL A 170 17.52 -1.69 1.33
CA VAL A 170 17.23 -2.69 0.27
C VAL A 170 16.11 -2.15 -0.61
N LEU A 171 16.45 -1.87 -1.85
CA LEU A 171 15.50 -1.44 -2.89
C LEU A 171 15.47 -2.49 -4.01
N VAL A 172 14.29 -3.03 -4.29
CA VAL A 172 14.10 -4.10 -5.27
C VAL A 172 13.12 -3.65 -6.34
N ASN A 173 13.47 -3.90 -7.61
CA ASN A 173 12.56 -3.70 -8.73
C ASN A 173 11.75 -4.97 -8.98
N ILE A 174 10.45 -4.84 -9.20
CA ILE A 174 9.60 -5.90 -9.73
C ILE A 174 8.89 -5.42 -10.98
N SER A 175 8.94 -6.25 -12.03
CA SER A 175 8.40 -5.96 -13.36
C SER A 175 7.62 -7.14 -13.92
N GLY A 176 6.94 -6.92 -15.06
CA GLY A 176 6.15 -7.94 -15.72
C GLY A 176 4.75 -8.11 -15.16
N LYS A 177 4.29 -9.34 -15.02
CA LYS A 177 2.89 -9.69 -14.74
C LYS A 177 2.54 -9.68 -13.25
N VAL A 178 2.69 -8.52 -12.63
CA VAL A 178 2.18 -8.19 -11.29
C VAL A 178 1.23 -7.00 -11.39
N LYS A 179 0.39 -6.79 -10.40
CA LYS A 179 -0.62 -5.71 -10.44
C LYS A 179 -0.01 -4.31 -10.35
N ARG A 180 1.09 -4.15 -9.63
CA ARG A 180 1.80 -2.86 -9.45
C ARG A 180 3.30 -3.05 -9.62
N PRO A 181 3.81 -3.09 -10.86
CA PRO A 181 5.23 -3.16 -11.14
C PRO A 181 5.90 -1.82 -10.80
N MET A 182 6.86 -1.85 -9.89
CA MET A 182 7.63 -0.68 -9.47
C MET A 182 8.80 -1.08 -8.56
N TYR A 183 9.51 -0.10 -8.03
CA TYR A 183 10.49 -0.31 -6.98
C TYR A 183 9.81 -0.38 -5.61
N TYR A 184 10.29 -1.31 -4.78
CA TYR A 184 9.83 -1.50 -3.40
C TYR A 184 11.01 -1.52 -2.44
N GLU A 185 10.90 -0.76 -1.35
CA GLU A 185 11.81 -0.88 -0.23
C GLU A 185 11.47 -2.14 0.58
N MET A 186 12.46 -3.01 0.75
CA MET A 186 12.32 -4.26 1.49
C MET A 186 13.11 -4.20 2.80
N LYS A 187 12.61 -4.87 3.84
CA LYS A 187 13.39 -5.13 5.04
C LYS A 187 14.29 -6.34 4.80
N ARG A 188 15.45 -6.39 5.46
CA ARG A 188 16.45 -7.46 5.30
C ARG A 188 15.92 -8.87 5.56
N ASN A 189 14.86 -9.01 6.34
CA ASN A 189 14.23 -10.30 6.66
C ASN A 189 13.05 -10.65 5.74
N GLU A 190 12.69 -9.78 4.81
CA GLU A 190 11.58 -10.02 3.90
C GLU A 190 12.02 -10.85 2.69
N ASN A 191 11.06 -11.54 2.10
CA ASN A 191 11.25 -12.52 1.04
C ASN A 191 10.52 -12.12 -0.24
N LEU A 192 10.69 -12.92 -1.30
CA LEU A 192 10.05 -12.70 -2.59
C LEU A 192 8.51 -12.72 -2.49
N GLY A 193 7.94 -13.57 -1.64
CA GLY A 193 6.49 -13.61 -1.41
C GLY A 193 5.96 -12.30 -0.83
N ALA A 194 6.70 -11.67 0.08
CA ALA A 194 6.36 -10.35 0.61
C ALA A 194 6.39 -9.28 -0.48
N LEU A 195 7.38 -9.29 -1.36
CA LEU A 195 7.47 -8.36 -2.50
C LEU A 195 6.27 -8.50 -3.44
N ILE A 196 5.93 -9.73 -3.83
CA ILE A 196 4.76 -9.99 -4.67
C ILE A 196 3.49 -9.46 -4.01
N ASN A 197 3.36 -9.63 -2.70
CA ASN A 197 2.24 -9.12 -1.93
C ASN A 197 2.20 -7.57 -1.92
N TYR A 198 3.34 -6.89 -1.79
CA TYR A 198 3.43 -5.43 -1.93
C TYR A 198 3.04 -4.97 -3.34
N ALA A 199 3.43 -5.72 -4.36
CA ALA A 199 3.03 -5.49 -5.75
C ALA A 199 1.55 -5.78 -6.04
N GLY A 200 0.76 -6.16 -5.03
CA GLY A 200 -0.68 -6.43 -5.15
C GLY A 200 -1.00 -7.84 -5.64
N GLY A 201 -0.01 -8.73 -5.72
CA GLY A 201 -0.15 -10.08 -6.26
C GLY A 201 0.11 -10.16 -7.77
N PHE A 202 -0.01 -11.35 -8.30
CA PHE A 202 0.12 -11.63 -9.72
C PHE A 202 -1.03 -11.02 -10.55
N ALA A 203 -0.73 -10.65 -11.80
CA ALA A 203 -1.75 -10.33 -12.79
C ALA A 203 -2.45 -11.61 -13.27
N GLY A 204 -3.63 -11.46 -13.92
CA GLY A 204 -4.46 -12.61 -14.29
C GLY A 204 -3.81 -13.59 -15.27
N ASP A 205 -2.89 -13.10 -16.11
CA ASP A 205 -2.14 -13.89 -17.10
C ASP A 205 -0.69 -14.16 -16.68
N ALA A 206 -0.37 -14.04 -15.40
CA ALA A 206 0.98 -14.30 -14.89
C ALA A 206 1.31 -15.79 -14.87
N TYR A 207 2.55 -16.11 -15.22
CA TYR A 207 3.12 -17.44 -15.00
C TYR A 207 3.60 -17.53 -13.54
N THR A 208 2.82 -18.18 -12.70
CA THR A 208 3.02 -18.20 -11.24
C THR A 208 3.93 -19.33 -10.74
N LYS A 209 4.25 -20.32 -11.61
CA LYS A 209 5.06 -21.49 -11.23
C LYS A 209 6.50 -21.17 -10.90
N SER A 210 7.04 -20.12 -11.52
CA SER A 210 8.42 -19.69 -11.33
C SER A 210 8.56 -18.19 -11.61
N VAL A 211 9.33 -17.52 -10.76
CA VAL A 211 9.67 -16.10 -10.90
C VAL A 211 11.18 -15.96 -11.05
N ARG A 212 11.62 -15.11 -11.95
CA ARG A 212 13.03 -14.87 -12.20
C ARG A 212 13.55 -13.71 -11.36
N VAL A 213 14.66 -13.93 -10.67
CA VAL A 213 15.37 -12.90 -9.92
C VAL A 213 16.78 -12.76 -10.51
N ARG A 214 17.12 -11.54 -10.90
CA ARG A 214 18.48 -11.18 -11.32
C ARG A 214 19.15 -10.41 -10.21
N ARG A 215 20.32 -10.90 -9.77
CA ARG A 215 21.11 -10.32 -8.68
C ARG A 215 22.52 -10.00 -9.15
N LYS A 216 23.01 -8.82 -8.82
CA LYS A 216 24.40 -8.46 -9.04
C LYS A 216 25.32 -9.19 -8.03
N THR A 217 26.32 -9.88 -8.52
CA THR A 217 27.28 -10.62 -7.70
C THR A 217 28.70 -10.22 -8.13
N GLY A 218 29.37 -9.38 -7.36
CA GLY A 218 30.71 -8.92 -7.72
C GLY A 218 30.73 -8.23 -9.10
N ARG A 219 31.31 -8.89 -10.10
CA ARG A 219 31.45 -8.35 -11.47
C ARG A 219 30.36 -8.80 -12.45
N GLN A 220 29.48 -9.69 -12.04
CA GLN A 220 28.51 -10.33 -12.93
C GLN A 220 27.11 -10.32 -12.31
N TYR A 221 26.16 -10.86 -13.07
CA TYR A 221 24.80 -11.11 -12.58
C TYR A 221 24.56 -12.59 -12.44
N SER A 222 23.88 -12.99 -11.37
CA SER A 222 23.31 -14.32 -11.20
C SER A 222 21.81 -14.27 -11.48
N ILE A 223 21.29 -15.36 -12.06
CA ILE A 223 19.87 -15.54 -12.30
C ILE A 223 19.37 -16.67 -11.40
N TYR A 224 18.28 -16.40 -10.69
CA TYR A 224 17.59 -17.39 -9.89
C TYR A 224 16.18 -17.59 -10.45
N ASN A 225 15.85 -18.84 -10.75
CA ASN A 225 14.46 -19.22 -11.06
C ASN A 225 13.83 -19.76 -9.77
N VAL A 226 13.04 -18.92 -9.12
CA VAL A 226 12.44 -19.24 -7.83
C VAL A 226 11.09 -19.89 -8.07
N SER A 227 10.93 -21.15 -7.65
CA SER A 227 9.70 -21.90 -7.78
C SER A 227 8.59 -21.33 -6.87
N GLU A 228 7.33 -21.62 -7.20
CA GLU A 228 6.17 -21.21 -6.39
C GLU A 228 6.28 -21.65 -4.91
N PHE A 229 6.94 -22.77 -4.65
CA PHE A 229 7.12 -23.32 -3.29
C PHE A 229 8.22 -22.64 -2.49
N ASP A 230 9.15 -21.94 -3.15
CA ASP A 230 10.34 -21.35 -2.53
C ASP A 230 10.23 -19.82 -2.37
N MET A 231 9.20 -19.18 -2.93
CA MET A 231 9.05 -17.72 -2.90
C MET A 231 9.06 -17.14 -1.47
N ASN A 232 8.47 -17.86 -0.52
CA ASN A 232 8.42 -17.43 0.88
C ASN A 232 9.72 -17.71 1.67
N ARG A 233 10.69 -18.39 1.06
CA ARG A 233 12.01 -18.64 1.64
C ARG A 233 13.10 -17.84 0.98
N PHE A 234 12.90 -17.41 -0.26
CA PHE A 234 13.90 -16.68 -1.04
C PHE A 234 14.03 -15.26 -0.51
N LYS A 235 15.15 -14.93 0.13
CA LYS A 235 15.46 -13.60 0.64
C LYS A 235 15.96 -12.72 -0.49
N LEU A 236 15.43 -11.52 -0.54
CA LEU A 236 15.82 -10.50 -1.49
C LEU A 236 17.06 -9.72 -0.98
N ALA A 237 17.85 -9.24 -1.90
CA ALA A 237 19.00 -8.38 -1.66
C ALA A 237 18.81 -7.03 -2.35
N ASP A 238 19.59 -6.05 -1.92
CA ASP A 238 19.58 -4.73 -2.54
C ASP A 238 19.90 -4.81 -4.04
N GLU A 239 19.23 -4.00 -4.84
CA GLU A 239 19.31 -3.95 -6.31
C GLU A 239 18.85 -5.24 -7.03
N ASP A 240 18.20 -6.18 -6.36
CA ASP A 240 17.56 -7.32 -7.04
C ASP A 240 16.53 -6.82 -8.06
N SER A 241 16.52 -7.44 -9.23
CA SER A 241 15.52 -7.20 -10.26
C SER A 241 14.68 -8.46 -10.48
N VAL A 242 13.41 -8.36 -10.15
CA VAL A 242 12.44 -9.46 -10.22
C VAL A 242 11.58 -9.29 -11.48
N SER A 243 11.45 -10.36 -12.25
CA SER A 243 10.55 -10.39 -13.41
C SER A 243 9.58 -11.55 -13.35
N VAL A 244 8.30 -11.24 -13.61
CA VAL A 244 7.21 -12.20 -13.68
C VAL A 244 6.75 -12.32 -15.12
N ASP A 245 6.92 -13.51 -15.69
CA ASP A 245 6.53 -13.78 -17.07
C ASP A 245 5.02 -14.00 -17.20
N SER A 246 4.49 -13.91 -18.41
CA SER A 246 3.12 -14.32 -18.73
C SER A 246 3.04 -15.81 -19.04
N VAL A 247 1.85 -16.39 -18.92
CA VAL A 247 1.56 -17.71 -19.49
C VAL A 247 1.78 -17.69 -21.00
N ILE A 248 2.21 -18.82 -21.54
CA ILE A 248 2.41 -18.95 -22.99
C ILE A 248 1.05 -18.82 -23.67
N PRO A 249 0.90 -18.01 -24.74
CA PRO A 249 -0.36 -17.85 -25.46
C PRO A 249 -0.62 -19.07 -26.36
N ARG A 250 -0.75 -20.24 -25.74
CA ARG A 250 -1.10 -21.50 -26.38
C ARG A 250 -2.30 -22.10 -25.68
N TYR A 251 -3.14 -22.74 -26.46
CA TYR A 251 -4.28 -23.48 -25.95
C TYR A 251 -3.90 -24.97 -25.83
N GLU A 252 -4.25 -25.60 -24.73
CA GLU A 252 -3.94 -27.01 -24.47
C GLU A 252 -4.88 -27.96 -25.23
N ASN A 253 -6.10 -27.50 -25.50
CA ASN A 253 -7.18 -28.32 -26.01
C ASN A 253 -7.91 -27.65 -27.20
N MET A 254 -7.20 -27.00 -28.09
CA MET A 254 -7.77 -26.23 -29.21
C MET A 254 -7.53 -26.91 -30.54
N VAL A 255 -8.57 -26.95 -31.37
CA VAL A 255 -8.48 -27.19 -32.80
C VAL A 255 -9.03 -25.97 -33.54
N GLU A 256 -8.44 -25.66 -34.68
CA GLU A 256 -8.92 -24.58 -35.54
C GLU A 256 -9.41 -25.16 -36.87
N ILE A 257 -10.62 -24.77 -37.30
CA ILE A 257 -11.16 -25.07 -38.61
C ILE A 257 -11.25 -23.80 -39.44
N LYS A 258 -10.71 -23.88 -40.65
CA LYS A 258 -10.68 -22.78 -41.63
C LYS A 258 -11.27 -23.20 -42.95
N GLY A 259 -11.71 -22.25 -43.76
CA GLY A 259 -12.20 -22.44 -45.10
C GLY A 259 -13.72 -22.46 -45.18
N ALA A 260 -14.27 -23.28 -46.10
CA ALA A 260 -15.66 -23.24 -46.49
C ALA A 260 -16.58 -24.05 -45.56
N VAL A 261 -16.61 -23.62 -44.27
CA VAL A 261 -17.60 -24.06 -43.27
C VAL A 261 -18.41 -22.85 -42.83
N PHE A 262 -19.62 -23.08 -42.31
CA PHE A 262 -20.49 -21.97 -41.88
C PHE A 262 -19.91 -21.17 -40.71
N ARG A 263 -19.23 -21.85 -39.78
CA ARG A 263 -18.59 -21.18 -38.60
C ARG A 263 -17.13 -21.57 -38.48
N PRO A 264 -16.25 -20.97 -39.28
CA PRO A 264 -14.79 -21.15 -39.11
C PRO A 264 -14.32 -20.53 -37.79
N GLY A 265 -13.31 -21.11 -37.15
CA GLY A 265 -12.76 -20.61 -35.90
C GLY A 265 -12.12 -21.67 -35.02
N MET A 266 -11.92 -21.32 -33.77
CA MET A 266 -11.33 -22.19 -32.77
C MET A 266 -12.40 -22.93 -31.97
N TYR A 267 -12.17 -24.20 -31.73
CA TYR A 267 -13.07 -25.10 -31.01
C TYR A 267 -12.29 -25.87 -29.93
N GLU A 268 -12.98 -26.23 -28.85
CA GLU A 268 -12.46 -27.10 -27.82
C GLU A 268 -12.39 -28.56 -28.29
N VAL A 269 -11.24 -29.20 -28.14
CA VAL A 269 -11.07 -30.64 -28.32
C VAL A 269 -11.12 -31.35 -26.97
N GLY A 270 -11.80 -32.46 -26.93
CA GLY A 270 -12.07 -33.18 -25.70
C GLY A 270 -13.46 -32.90 -25.17
N GLY A 271 -14.30 -33.45 -24.78
CA GLY A 271 -15.73 -33.24 -24.53
C GLY A 271 -16.60 -33.75 -25.68
N GLN A 272 -17.27 -32.85 -26.36
CA GLN A 272 -18.19 -33.21 -27.48
C GLN A 272 -17.48 -33.28 -28.82
N ILE A 273 -16.36 -32.65 -29.03
CA ILE A 273 -15.60 -32.59 -30.28
C ILE A 273 -14.33 -33.43 -30.15
N ASN A 274 -14.34 -34.60 -30.76
CA ASN A 274 -13.20 -35.53 -30.67
C ASN A 274 -12.75 -36.04 -32.06
N THR A 275 -13.54 -35.81 -33.10
CA THR A 275 -13.28 -36.29 -34.46
C THR A 275 -13.50 -35.18 -35.48
N VAL A 276 -13.05 -35.41 -36.70
CA VAL A 276 -13.26 -34.47 -37.82
C VAL A 276 -14.75 -34.26 -38.07
N ARG A 277 -15.59 -35.32 -37.98
CA ARG A 277 -17.04 -35.21 -38.11
C ARG A 277 -17.61 -34.27 -37.06
N ASP A 278 -17.27 -34.49 -35.77
CA ASP A 278 -17.77 -33.67 -34.68
C ASP A 278 -17.40 -32.20 -34.89
N LEU A 279 -16.18 -31.91 -35.37
CA LEU A 279 -15.71 -30.56 -35.62
C LEU A 279 -16.48 -29.88 -36.76
N VAL A 280 -16.70 -30.60 -37.86
CA VAL A 280 -17.44 -30.05 -38.99
C VAL A 280 -18.93 -29.84 -38.62
N GLU A 281 -19.52 -30.74 -37.84
CA GLU A 281 -20.88 -30.57 -37.32
C GLU A 281 -20.98 -29.37 -36.37
N ALA A 282 -19.99 -29.19 -35.48
CA ALA A 282 -19.91 -28.01 -34.59
C ALA A 282 -19.76 -26.71 -35.39
N ALA A 283 -19.08 -26.76 -36.53
CA ALA A 283 -18.96 -25.64 -37.47
C ALA A 283 -20.18 -25.44 -38.37
N GLU A 284 -21.30 -26.11 -38.05
CA GLU A 284 -22.58 -26.08 -38.76
C GLU A 284 -22.50 -26.63 -40.22
N GLY A 285 -21.48 -27.43 -40.53
CA GLY A 285 -21.34 -28.10 -41.82
C GLY A 285 -20.51 -27.30 -42.85
N LEU A 286 -20.44 -27.90 -44.03
CA LEU A 286 -19.77 -27.32 -45.20
C LEU A 286 -20.70 -26.34 -45.92
N THR A 287 -20.15 -25.25 -46.43
CA THR A 287 -20.88 -24.33 -47.31
C THR A 287 -20.98 -24.90 -48.72
N GLU A 288 -21.82 -24.30 -49.56
CA GLU A 288 -22.06 -24.73 -50.96
C GLU A 288 -20.82 -24.61 -51.85
N VAL A 289 -19.84 -23.81 -51.45
CA VAL A 289 -18.60 -23.63 -52.19
C VAL A 289 -17.47 -24.55 -51.69
N ALA A 290 -17.76 -25.41 -50.73
CA ALA A 290 -16.79 -26.33 -50.18
C ALA A 290 -16.45 -27.45 -51.15
N PHE A 291 -15.15 -27.74 -51.29
CA PHE A 291 -14.68 -28.93 -51.99
C PHE A 291 -14.38 -30.03 -50.97
N GLY A 292 -15.45 -30.74 -50.57
CA GLY A 292 -15.40 -31.70 -49.46
C GLY A 292 -14.45 -32.87 -49.57
N PRO A 293 -14.11 -33.39 -50.77
CA PRO A 293 -13.16 -34.50 -50.93
C PRO A 293 -11.73 -34.19 -50.52
N HIS A 294 -11.30 -32.91 -50.46
CA HIS A 294 -9.95 -32.53 -50.16
C HIS A 294 -9.85 -31.41 -49.10
N ALA A 295 -9.62 -31.80 -47.88
CA ALA A 295 -9.17 -30.90 -46.80
C ALA A 295 -7.79 -31.33 -46.32
N VAL A 296 -7.13 -30.45 -45.61
CA VAL A 296 -5.79 -30.68 -45.06
C VAL A 296 -5.84 -30.46 -43.56
N MET A 297 -5.41 -31.45 -42.81
CA MET A 297 -5.24 -31.33 -41.37
C MET A 297 -3.74 -31.26 -41.01
N HIS A 298 -3.40 -30.24 -40.27
CA HIS A 298 -2.08 -30.09 -39.65
C HIS A 298 -2.15 -30.55 -38.21
N ARG A 299 -1.43 -31.59 -37.86
CA ARG A 299 -1.38 -32.16 -36.51
C ARG A 299 0.05 -32.11 -35.95
N MET A 300 0.17 -31.72 -34.71
CA MET A 300 1.43 -31.83 -33.95
C MET A 300 1.49 -33.22 -33.34
N LYS A 301 2.53 -34.00 -33.67
CA LYS A 301 2.82 -35.29 -33.06
C LYS A 301 3.39 -35.14 -31.63
N ALA A 302 3.44 -36.23 -30.90
CA ALA A 302 4.03 -36.29 -29.54
C ALA A 302 5.54 -35.90 -29.54
N ASP A 303 6.27 -36.19 -30.62
CA ASP A 303 7.67 -35.79 -30.84
C ASP A 303 7.85 -34.33 -31.28
N ARG A 304 6.74 -33.56 -31.33
CA ARG A 304 6.66 -32.16 -31.79
C ARG A 304 6.96 -31.93 -33.26
N THR A 305 6.94 -32.95 -34.09
CA THR A 305 6.97 -32.80 -35.55
C THR A 305 5.54 -32.56 -36.06
N LEU A 306 5.44 -31.78 -37.15
CA LEU A 306 4.19 -31.47 -37.82
C LEU A 306 3.85 -32.60 -38.80
N GLU A 307 2.66 -33.16 -38.69
CA GLU A 307 2.09 -34.11 -39.64
C GLU A 307 1.03 -33.41 -40.48
N VAL A 308 1.04 -33.70 -41.77
CA VAL A 308 0.06 -33.18 -42.72
C VAL A 308 -0.75 -34.36 -43.25
N ILE A 309 -2.06 -34.34 -43.01
CA ILE A 309 -2.99 -35.42 -43.32
C ILE A 309 -4.00 -34.88 -44.34
N SER A 310 -4.17 -35.59 -45.46
CA SER A 310 -5.26 -35.34 -46.40
C SER A 310 -6.56 -35.91 -45.83
N VAL A 311 -7.63 -35.14 -45.83
CA VAL A 311 -8.92 -35.50 -45.23
C VAL A 311 -10.01 -35.39 -46.27
N ASP A 312 -10.71 -36.48 -46.51
CA ASP A 312 -11.95 -36.51 -47.29
C ASP A 312 -13.15 -36.24 -46.36
N VAL A 313 -13.43 -34.96 -46.15
CA VAL A 313 -14.51 -34.53 -45.25
C VAL A 313 -15.89 -35.02 -45.76
N GLU A 314 -16.15 -34.94 -47.07
CA GLU A 314 -17.41 -35.39 -47.64
C GLU A 314 -17.59 -36.90 -47.43
N GLY A 315 -16.57 -37.71 -47.68
CA GLY A 315 -16.59 -39.14 -47.45
C GLY A 315 -16.83 -39.52 -45.99
N ILE A 316 -16.25 -38.74 -45.05
CA ILE A 316 -16.48 -38.90 -43.60
C ILE A 316 -17.94 -38.58 -43.24
N LEU A 317 -18.47 -37.46 -43.71
CA LEU A 317 -19.84 -37.03 -43.43
C LEU A 317 -20.89 -38.02 -44.00
N LEU A 318 -20.61 -38.60 -45.18
CA LEU A 318 -21.46 -39.60 -45.81
C LEU A 318 -21.25 -41.03 -45.26
N GLY A 319 -20.32 -41.22 -44.34
CA GLY A 319 -20.01 -42.53 -43.80
C GLY A 319 -19.29 -43.48 -44.74
N LYS A 320 -18.70 -42.98 -45.86
CA LYS A 320 -17.97 -43.75 -46.86
C LYS A 320 -16.50 -43.94 -46.48
N VAL A 321 -15.98 -43.07 -45.67
CA VAL A 321 -14.60 -43.05 -45.20
C VAL A 321 -14.59 -43.03 -43.67
N ALA A 322 -13.63 -43.70 -43.06
CA ALA A 322 -13.49 -43.70 -41.59
C ALA A 322 -13.20 -42.31 -41.06
N ASP A 323 -13.83 -41.96 -39.98
CA ASP A 323 -13.62 -40.70 -39.27
C ASP A 323 -12.23 -40.65 -38.67
N ILE A 324 -11.69 -39.45 -38.53
CA ILE A 324 -10.30 -39.22 -38.04
C ILE A 324 -10.40 -38.55 -36.66
N PRO A 325 -9.77 -39.09 -35.62
CA PRO A 325 -9.68 -38.44 -34.31
C PRO A 325 -8.83 -37.19 -34.40
N LEU A 326 -9.23 -36.17 -33.61
CA LEU A 326 -8.53 -34.88 -33.49
C LEU A 326 -7.36 -34.95 -32.52
#